data_e9f2abf0d3343569934d11c9a4476dde
#
_entry.id   e9f2abf0d3343569934d11c9a4476dde
#
_cell.length_a   1.000
_cell.length_b   1.000
_cell.length_c   1.000
_cell.angle_alpha   90.00
_cell.angle_beta   90.00
_cell.angle_gamma   90.00
#
_symmetry.space_group_name_H-M   'P 1'
#
loop_
_entity.id
_entity.type
_entity.pdbx_description
1 polymer ?
#
loop_
_entity_poly.entity_id
_entity_poly.type
_entity_poly.pdbx_seq_one_letter_code
_entity_poly.pdbx_strand_id
1 'polypeptide(L)'
;MTTTATVTTALNHVELVYAPGERALARALFELLGCGIHDSGGPFLSAKIAPGQDTLVNNAMYASEVTPEQWALEQALRDALDGGTLAAPGGDYIANLEAHPQRSCHFGISYPSAEELDATIERIEHAAEHTPGLAGRVSVSGVFRPGDPGSYTDTMTQAFIRTDVIASGLLAFGQHIELQWQVA
;
A
#
# COMPACT_ATOMS: atom_id res chain seq x y z
N MET A 1 23.03 14.36 31.64
CA MET A 1 21.74 13.72 31.97
C MET A 1 21.31 12.97 30.75
N THR A 2 21.40 11.64 30.79
CA THR A 2 20.98 10.77 29.68
C THR A 2 19.46 10.64 29.79
N THR A 3 18.75 11.30 28.90
CA THR A 3 17.29 11.11 28.78
C THR A 3 17.06 9.70 28.24
N THR A 4 16.61 8.82 29.10
CA THR A 4 16.15 7.48 28.68
C THR A 4 14.89 7.70 27.83
N ALA A 5 14.98 7.47 26.54
CA ALA A 5 13.81 7.52 25.67
C ALA A 5 12.81 6.46 26.17
N THR A 6 11.63 6.89 26.56
CA THR A 6 10.55 5.99 26.93
C THR A 6 10.11 5.25 25.66
N VAL A 7 10.37 3.95 25.61
CA VAL A 7 9.86 3.11 24.52
C VAL A 7 8.35 3.01 24.66
N THR A 8 7.62 3.62 23.76
CA THR A 8 6.16 3.49 23.67
C THR A 8 5.80 2.31 22.77
N THR A 9 4.71 1.63 23.09
CA THR A 9 4.16 0.58 22.20
C THR A 9 3.79 1.22 20.86
N ALA A 10 4.26 0.62 19.76
CA ALA A 10 4.03 1.10 18.40
C ALA A 10 3.86 -0.07 17.43
N LEU A 11 3.23 0.19 16.28
CA LEU A 11 3.25 -0.77 15.18
C LEU A 11 4.69 -0.90 14.68
N ASN A 12 5.19 -2.13 14.66
CA ASN A 12 6.57 -2.39 14.26
C ASN A 12 6.72 -2.48 12.75
N HIS A 13 5.89 -3.34 12.13
CA HIS A 13 5.93 -3.59 10.68
C HIS A 13 4.58 -4.06 10.15
N VAL A 14 4.47 -4.09 8.83
CA VAL A 14 3.42 -4.75 8.08
C VAL A 14 4.06 -5.82 7.19
N GLU A 15 3.53 -7.04 7.22
CA GLU A 15 3.90 -8.11 6.29
C GLU A 15 2.98 -8.08 5.08
N LEU A 16 3.59 -8.14 3.90
CA LEU A 16 2.95 -8.07 2.60
C LEU A 16 3.42 -9.23 1.72
N VAL A 17 2.66 -9.52 0.70
CA VAL A 17 3.01 -10.49 -0.33
C VAL A 17 2.97 -9.87 -1.71
N TYR A 18 3.69 -10.47 -2.67
CA TYR A 18 3.64 -10.16 -4.10
C TYR A 18 3.59 -11.44 -4.94
N ALA A 19 3.13 -11.35 -6.18
CA ALA A 19 2.99 -12.48 -7.09
C ALA A 19 4.36 -13.07 -7.51
N PRO A 20 4.41 -14.37 -7.90
CA PRO A 20 5.64 -15.01 -8.33
C PRO A 20 6.37 -14.22 -9.41
N GLY A 21 7.67 -13.96 -9.17
CA GLY A 21 8.54 -13.21 -10.08
C GLY A 21 8.35 -11.69 -10.07
N GLU A 22 7.44 -11.13 -9.28
CA GLU A 22 7.12 -9.69 -9.27
C GLU A 22 7.88 -8.87 -8.19
N ARG A 23 8.94 -9.41 -7.61
CA ARG A 23 9.77 -8.70 -6.63
C ARG A 23 10.21 -7.31 -7.10
N ALA A 24 10.58 -7.17 -8.37
CA ALA A 24 10.99 -5.88 -8.92
C ALA A 24 9.84 -4.86 -8.97
N LEU A 25 8.60 -5.31 -9.22
CA LEU A 25 7.42 -4.44 -9.19
C LEU A 25 7.07 -4.01 -7.76
N ALA A 26 7.12 -4.94 -6.80
CA ALA A 26 6.93 -4.63 -5.39
C ALA A 26 7.96 -3.59 -4.90
N ARG A 27 9.24 -3.76 -5.30
CA ARG A 27 10.29 -2.77 -5.03
C ARG A 27 9.96 -1.41 -5.64
N ALA A 28 9.60 -1.36 -6.93
CA ALA A 28 9.27 -0.12 -7.62
C ALA A 28 8.10 0.62 -6.94
N LEU A 29 7.08 -0.12 -6.50
CA LEU A 29 5.97 0.47 -5.76
C LEU A 29 6.42 1.08 -4.43
N PHE A 30 7.24 0.39 -3.65
CA PHE A 30 7.78 0.94 -2.41
C PHE A 30 8.63 2.20 -2.64
N GLU A 31 9.42 2.23 -3.72
CA GLU A 31 10.20 3.41 -4.12
C GLU A 31 9.29 4.60 -4.49
N LEU A 32 8.16 4.36 -5.17
CA LEU A 32 7.14 5.38 -5.45
C LEU A 32 6.53 5.95 -4.17
N LEU A 33 6.32 5.12 -3.15
CA LEU A 33 5.84 5.55 -1.83
C LEU A 33 6.88 6.34 -1.02
N GLY A 34 8.11 6.49 -1.54
CA GLY A 34 9.20 7.19 -0.86
C GLY A 34 9.96 6.35 0.16
N CYS A 35 9.76 5.04 0.17
CA CYS A 35 10.41 4.15 1.12
C CYS A 35 11.88 3.89 0.78
N GLY A 36 12.69 3.75 1.81
CA GLY A 36 14.08 3.28 1.67
C GLY A 36 14.15 1.77 1.53
N ILE A 37 14.69 1.27 0.42
CA ILE A 37 14.72 -0.16 0.12
C ILE A 37 15.98 -0.83 0.67
N HIS A 38 15.79 -1.99 1.31
CA HIS A 38 16.85 -2.93 1.59
C HIS A 38 16.50 -4.29 0.99
N ASP A 39 17.27 -4.69 -0.02
CA ASP A 39 17.09 -5.95 -0.73
C ASP A 39 18.43 -6.71 -0.76
N SER A 40 18.57 -7.71 0.11
CA SER A 40 19.73 -8.58 0.19
C SER A 40 19.64 -9.82 -0.71
N GLY A 41 18.59 -9.95 -1.53
CA GLY A 41 18.32 -11.14 -2.33
C GLY A 41 17.78 -12.32 -1.52
N GLY A 42 17.52 -12.14 -0.21
CA GLY A 42 16.87 -13.13 0.64
C GLY A 42 15.38 -13.26 0.38
N PRO A 43 14.63 -14.03 1.19
CA PRO A 43 13.19 -14.27 0.99
C PRO A 43 12.35 -13.00 1.15
N PHE A 44 12.83 -12.01 1.90
CA PHE A 44 12.11 -10.77 2.16
C PHE A 44 12.73 -9.58 1.42
N LEU A 45 11.86 -8.75 0.87
CA LEU A 45 12.15 -7.39 0.48
C LEU A 45 11.74 -6.48 1.63
N SER A 46 12.64 -5.64 2.13
CA SER A 46 12.36 -4.70 3.22
C SER A 46 12.27 -3.28 2.69
N ALA A 47 11.25 -2.55 3.12
CA ALA A 47 11.05 -1.15 2.82
C ALA A 47 10.93 -0.35 4.13
N LYS A 48 11.87 0.55 4.39
CA LYS A 48 11.77 1.51 5.50
C LYS A 48 10.84 2.64 5.09
N ILE A 49 9.80 2.88 5.87
CA ILE A 49 8.82 3.95 5.60
C ILE A 49 9.47 5.33 5.69
N ALA A 50 10.41 5.51 6.64
CA ALA A 50 11.17 6.76 6.77
C ALA A 50 12.64 6.52 6.42
N PRO A 51 13.09 6.88 5.20
CA PRO A 51 14.50 6.79 4.81
C PRO A 51 15.39 7.58 5.77
N GLY A 52 16.56 7.01 6.15
CA GLY A 52 17.49 7.64 7.08
C GLY A 52 17.28 7.31 8.56
N GLN A 53 16.25 6.57 8.92
CA GLN A 53 16.16 5.96 10.25
C GLN A 53 17.04 4.70 10.33
N ASP A 54 17.93 4.67 11.32
CA ASP A 54 18.98 3.64 11.42
C ASP A 54 18.49 2.25 11.86
N THR A 55 17.26 2.12 12.34
CA THR A 55 16.73 0.85 12.82
C THR A 55 15.80 0.21 11.81
N LEU A 56 16.20 -0.92 11.24
CA LEU A 56 15.35 -1.78 10.39
C LEU A 56 14.19 -2.43 11.17
N VAL A 57 14.22 -2.36 12.49
CA VAL A 57 13.34 -3.14 13.37
C VAL A 57 11.97 -2.50 13.54
N ASN A 58 11.82 -1.21 13.28
CA ASN A 58 10.57 -0.47 13.46
C ASN A 58 10.23 0.35 12.22
N ASN A 59 8.94 0.61 12.00
CA ASN A 59 8.44 1.45 10.92
C ASN A 59 8.86 0.94 9.53
N ALA A 60 8.60 -0.34 9.29
CA ALA A 60 9.00 -1.03 8.07
C ALA A 60 7.84 -1.82 7.46
N MET A 61 7.90 -2.02 6.16
CA MET A 61 7.13 -3.02 5.45
C MET A 61 8.07 -4.13 4.98
N TYR A 62 7.62 -5.37 5.11
CA TYR A 62 8.31 -6.52 4.52
C TYR A 62 7.40 -7.12 3.47
N ALA A 63 7.97 -7.56 2.37
CA ALA A 63 7.24 -8.27 1.34
C ALA A 63 7.98 -9.53 0.91
N SER A 64 7.23 -10.62 0.76
CA SER A 64 7.74 -11.90 0.25
C SER A 64 6.92 -12.38 -0.94
N GLU A 65 7.52 -13.22 -1.76
CA GLU A 65 6.76 -13.91 -2.80
C GLU A 65 5.74 -14.84 -2.14
N VAL A 66 4.50 -14.87 -2.65
CA VAL A 66 3.48 -15.81 -2.18
C VAL A 66 3.95 -17.24 -2.29
N THR A 67 3.53 -18.09 -1.35
CA THR A 67 3.83 -19.53 -1.46
C THR A 67 3.10 -20.16 -2.66
N PRO A 68 3.57 -21.31 -3.17
CA PRO A 68 2.87 -22.01 -4.23
C PRO A 68 1.41 -22.33 -3.90
N GLU A 69 1.11 -22.64 -2.64
CA GLU A 69 -0.24 -22.93 -2.17
C GLU A 69 -1.11 -21.68 -2.18
N GLN A 70 -0.58 -20.53 -1.72
CA GLN A 70 -1.30 -19.27 -1.82
C GLN A 70 -1.52 -18.89 -3.28
N TRP A 71 -0.49 -19.03 -4.14
CA TRP A 71 -0.63 -18.70 -5.56
C TRP A 71 -1.69 -19.54 -6.26
N ALA A 72 -1.78 -20.83 -5.95
CA ALA A 72 -2.86 -21.69 -6.47
C ALA A 72 -4.25 -21.19 -6.02
N LEU A 73 -4.39 -20.74 -4.78
CA LEU A 73 -5.63 -20.14 -4.29
C LEU A 73 -5.94 -18.82 -5.00
N GLU A 74 -4.93 -17.93 -5.18
CA GLU A 74 -5.07 -16.65 -5.90
C GLU A 74 -5.60 -16.85 -7.32
N GLN A 75 -5.06 -17.85 -8.05
CA GLN A 75 -5.54 -18.17 -9.40
C GLN A 75 -6.99 -18.66 -9.39
N ALA A 76 -7.34 -19.58 -8.50
CA ALA A 76 -8.70 -20.07 -8.36
C ALA A 76 -9.71 -18.97 -8.00
N LEU A 77 -9.29 -18.02 -7.15
CA LEU A 77 -10.11 -16.84 -6.82
C LEU A 77 -10.29 -15.92 -8.02
N ARG A 78 -9.23 -15.62 -8.77
CA ARG A 78 -9.30 -14.80 -9.98
C ARG A 78 -10.25 -15.42 -11.01
N ASP A 79 -10.13 -16.72 -11.25
CA ASP A 79 -11.03 -17.45 -12.16
C ASP A 79 -12.49 -17.39 -11.69
N ALA A 80 -12.73 -17.51 -10.39
CA ALA A 80 -14.07 -17.42 -9.83
C ALA A 80 -14.66 -16.00 -9.89
N LEU A 81 -13.83 -14.97 -9.78
CA LEU A 81 -14.21 -13.56 -9.89
C LEU A 81 -14.41 -13.15 -11.35
N ASP A 82 -13.62 -13.70 -12.28
CA ASP A 82 -13.65 -13.37 -13.71
C ASP A 82 -14.67 -14.25 -14.48
N GLY A 83 -15.94 -14.03 -14.19
CA GLY A 83 -17.07 -14.75 -14.86
C GLY A 83 -17.47 -16.08 -14.20
N GLY A 84 -16.86 -16.43 -13.06
CA GLY A 84 -17.20 -17.61 -12.28
C GLY A 84 -18.31 -17.36 -11.23
N THR A 85 -18.39 -18.24 -10.25
CA THR A 85 -19.45 -18.22 -9.20
C THR A 85 -19.37 -17.00 -8.28
N LEU A 86 -18.24 -16.33 -8.22
CA LEU A 86 -18.02 -15.12 -7.41
C LEU A 86 -18.06 -13.82 -8.22
N ALA A 87 -18.37 -13.87 -9.52
CA ALA A 87 -18.33 -12.69 -10.40
C ALA A 87 -19.23 -11.55 -9.89
N ALA A 88 -20.49 -11.82 -9.56
CA ALA A 88 -21.40 -10.80 -9.06
C ALA A 88 -21.04 -10.33 -7.64
N PRO A 89 -20.98 -11.17 -6.58
CA PRO A 89 -20.67 -10.69 -5.23
C PRO A 89 -19.25 -10.15 -5.09
N GLY A 90 -18.29 -10.66 -5.88
CA GLY A 90 -16.93 -10.15 -5.89
C GLY A 90 -16.81 -8.81 -6.59
N GLY A 91 -17.51 -8.62 -7.72
CA GLY A 91 -17.60 -7.34 -8.41
C GLY A 91 -18.22 -6.26 -7.53
N ASP A 92 -19.33 -6.57 -6.86
CA ASP A 92 -19.97 -5.66 -5.90
C ASP A 92 -19.03 -5.30 -4.73
N TYR A 93 -18.29 -6.28 -4.21
CA TYR A 93 -17.31 -6.04 -3.15
C TYR A 93 -16.17 -5.13 -3.61
N ILE A 94 -15.57 -5.39 -4.77
CA ILE A 94 -14.49 -4.58 -5.33
C ILE A 94 -14.98 -3.15 -5.62
N ALA A 95 -16.15 -2.99 -6.22
CA ALA A 95 -16.74 -1.69 -6.48
C ALA A 95 -17.00 -0.90 -5.18
N ASN A 96 -17.43 -1.58 -4.12
CA ASN A 96 -17.60 -0.94 -2.81
C ASN A 96 -16.26 -0.52 -2.17
N LEU A 97 -15.18 -1.30 -2.34
CA LEU A 97 -13.85 -0.91 -1.88
C LEU A 97 -13.36 0.37 -2.59
N GLU A 98 -13.58 0.46 -3.90
CA GLU A 98 -13.19 1.61 -4.71
C GLU A 98 -14.00 2.87 -4.37
N ALA A 99 -15.31 2.70 -4.15
CA ALA A 99 -16.20 3.82 -3.79
C ALA A 99 -15.97 4.32 -2.36
N HIS A 100 -15.46 3.47 -1.47
CA HIS A 100 -15.29 3.78 -0.05
C HIS A 100 -13.92 3.32 0.48
N PRO A 101 -12.79 3.84 -0.06
CA PRO A 101 -11.45 3.39 0.30
C PRO A 101 -11.15 3.55 1.80
N GLN A 102 -11.72 4.57 2.44
CA GLN A 102 -11.61 4.80 3.89
C GLN A 102 -12.21 3.67 4.75
N ARG A 103 -13.09 2.83 4.19
CA ARG A 103 -13.73 1.69 4.86
C ARG A 103 -13.12 0.35 4.46
N SER A 104 -12.19 0.35 3.52
CA SER A 104 -11.48 -0.85 3.11
C SER A 104 -10.45 -1.27 4.15
N CYS A 105 -9.99 -2.52 4.08
CA CYS A 105 -8.80 -2.93 4.83
C CYS A 105 -7.57 -2.23 4.21
N HIS A 106 -6.89 -1.39 4.99
CA HIS A 106 -5.72 -0.65 4.55
C HIS A 106 -4.73 -0.44 5.70
N PHE A 107 -3.53 -0.04 5.37
CA PHE A 107 -2.57 0.54 6.29
C PHE A 107 -2.18 1.94 5.82
N GLY A 108 -1.75 2.79 6.76
CA GLY A 108 -1.45 4.19 6.48
C GLY A 108 0.03 4.52 6.62
N ILE A 109 0.50 5.43 5.75
CA ILE A 109 1.84 6.04 5.79
C ILE A 109 1.68 7.53 6.01
N SER A 110 2.29 8.07 7.07
CA SER A 110 2.29 9.50 7.34
C SER A 110 3.46 10.19 6.66
N TYR A 111 3.17 11.30 5.98
CA TYR A 111 4.15 12.16 5.33
C TYR A 111 4.45 13.40 6.20
N PRO A 112 5.68 13.91 6.15
CA PRO A 112 6.08 15.03 7.00
C PRO A 112 5.49 16.37 6.57
N SER A 113 5.05 16.51 5.32
CA SER A 113 4.41 17.73 4.81
C SER A 113 3.35 17.43 3.75
N ALA A 114 2.48 18.42 3.51
CA ALA A 114 1.49 18.36 2.45
C ALA A 114 2.15 18.28 1.07
N GLU A 115 3.25 18.99 0.87
CA GLU A 115 4.00 19.03 -0.39
C GLU A 115 4.60 17.66 -0.73
N GLU A 116 5.14 16.94 0.27
CA GLU A 116 5.67 15.58 0.05
C GLU A 116 4.55 14.58 -0.23
N LEU A 117 3.41 14.71 0.43
CA LEU A 117 2.23 13.92 0.13
C LEU A 117 1.77 14.15 -1.33
N ASP A 118 1.60 15.42 -1.73
CA ASP A 118 1.16 15.78 -3.08
C ASP A 118 2.16 15.30 -4.15
N ALA A 119 3.46 15.48 -3.93
CA ALA A 119 4.48 14.98 -4.84
C ALA A 119 4.48 13.44 -4.95
N THR A 120 4.09 12.74 -3.88
CA THR A 120 3.94 11.28 -3.93
C THR A 120 2.71 10.87 -4.72
N ILE A 121 1.58 11.55 -4.55
CA ILE A 121 0.37 11.33 -5.34
C ILE A 121 0.68 11.52 -6.83
N GLU A 122 1.32 12.62 -7.21
CA GLU A 122 1.70 12.88 -8.61
C GLU A 122 2.62 11.79 -9.20
N ARG A 123 3.60 11.31 -8.43
CA ARG A 123 4.47 10.19 -8.87
C ARG A 123 3.68 8.91 -9.12
N ILE A 124 2.71 8.62 -8.26
CA ILE A 124 1.87 7.43 -8.39
C ILE A 124 0.94 7.55 -9.59
N GLU A 125 0.30 8.69 -9.80
CA GLU A 125 -0.55 8.96 -10.98
C GLU A 125 0.26 8.81 -12.28
N HIS A 126 1.46 9.39 -12.32
CA HIS A 126 2.35 9.22 -13.47
C HIS A 126 2.73 7.74 -13.69
N ALA A 127 3.05 7.00 -12.63
CA ALA A 127 3.41 5.58 -12.73
C ALA A 127 2.22 4.71 -13.18
N ALA A 128 1.01 5.05 -12.74
CA ALA A 128 -0.23 4.39 -13.12
C ALA A 128 -0.49 4.41 -14.63
N GLU A 129 0.07 5.38 -15.34
CA GLU A 129 -0.10 5.54 -16.78
C GLU A 129 1.14 5.08 -17.58
N HIS A 130 2.35 5.27 -17.04
CA HIS A 130 3.57 5.26 -17.85
C HIS A 130 4.61 4.21 -17.42
N THR A 131 4.54 3.67 -16.20
CA THR A 131 5.57 2.73 -15.74
C THR A 131 5.23 1.29 -16.13
N PRO A 132 6.05 0.62 -16.97
CA PRO A 132 5.80 -0.76 -17.35
C PRO A 132 5.62 -1.67 -16.13
N GLY A 133 4.56 -2.47 -16.15
CA GLY A 133 4.19 -3.40 -15.08
C GLY A 133 3.43 -2.78 -13.91
N LEU A 134 3.46 -1.43 -13.74
CA LEU A 134 2.63 -0.72 -12.77
C LEU A 134 1.41 -0.06 -13.45
N ALA A 135 1.52 0.25 -14.73
CA ALA A 135 0.42 0.83 -15.50
C ALA A 135 -0.83 -0.06 -15.43
N GLY A 136 -1.95 0.52 -15.01
CA GLY A 136 -3.21 -0.19 -14.78
C GLY A 136 -3.27 -1.08 -13.52
N ARG A 137 -2.16 -1.17 -12.75
CA ARG A 137 -2.08 -1.98 -11.52
C ARG A 137 -1.90 -1.16 -10.25
N VAL A 138 -1.71 0.13 -10.39
CA VAL A 138 -1.70 1.11 -9.31
C VAL A 138 -2.59 2.27 -9.73
N SER A 139 -3.34 2.83 -8.79
CA SER A 139 -4.20 4.00 -9.05
C SER A 139 -4.45 4.79 -7.77
N VAL A 140 -4.76 6.07 -7.92
CA VAL A 140 -5.28 6.90 -6.82
C VAL A 140 -6.81 6.73 -6.79
N SER A 141 -7.33 6.06 -5.76
CA SER A 141 -8.78 5.82 -5.60
C SER A 141 -9.53 7.04 -5.08
N GLY A 142 -8.85 7.92 -4.36
CA GLY A 142 -9.45 9.14 -3.84
C GLY A 142 -8.48 9.97 -3.02
N VAL A 143 -8.69 11.28 -3.04
CA VAL A 143 -8.00 12.25 -2.19
C VAL A 143 -9.05 13.03 -1.43
N PHE A 144 -8.92 13.10 -0.11
CA PHE A 144 -9.83 13.80 0.78
C PHE A 144 -9.04 14.86 1.55
N ARG A 145 -9.29 16.11 1.21
CA ARG A 145 -8.67 17.28 1.87
C ARG A 145 -9.61 17.85 2.92
N PRO A 146 -9.09 18.64 3.88
CA PRO A 146 -9.94 19.37 4.81
C PRO A 146 -11.03 20.18 4.09
N GLY A 147 -12.28 19.97 4.48
CA GLY A 147 -13.43 20.61 3.86
C GLY A 147 -14.02 19.93 2.62
N ASP A 148 -13.38 18.90 2.08
CA ASP A 148 -13.92 18.14 0.95
C ASP A 148 -15.13 17.29 1.40
N PRO A 149 -16.11 17.07 0.51
CA PRO A 149 -17.15 16.10 0.72
C PRO A 149 -16.54 14.70 0.97
N GLY A 150 -16.87 14.08 2.10
CA GLY A 150 -16.35 12.77 2.48
C GLY A 150 -15.06 12.81 3.31
N SER A 151 -14.46 13.99 3.56
CA SER A 151 -13.41 14.13 4.56
C SER A 151 -13.96 13.85 5.95
N TYR A 152 -13.25 13.04 6.74
CA TYR A 152 -13.63 12.75 8.12
C TYR A 152 -13.08 13.77 9.12
N THR A 153 -12.19 14.65 8.70
CA THR A 153 -11.51 15.60 9.58
C THR A 153 -11.08 16.85 8.82
N ASP A 154 -11.08 17.99 9.53
CA ASP A 154 -10.64 19.28 8.99
C ASP A 154 -9.11 19.51 9.17
N THR A 155 -8.39 18.53 9.69
CA THR A 155 -6.96 18.67 10.03
C THR A 155 -6.05 17.71 9.28
N MET A 156 -6.60 16.82 8.46
CA MET A 156 -5.83 15.77 7.78
C MET A 156 -6.19 15.70 6.30
N THR A 157 -5.18 15.56 5.45
CA THR A 157 -5.34 15.12 4.06
C THR A 157 -5.07 13.63 3.98
N GLN A 158 -5.97 12.88 3.34
CA GLN A 158 -5.85 11.45 3.10
C GLN A 158 -5.89 11.19 1.59
N ALA A 159 -4.98 10.38 1.08
CA ALA A 159 -5.05 9.84 -0.26
C ALA A 159 -5.02 8.31 -0.19
N PHE A 160 -5.81 7.65 -1.00
CA PHE A 160 -5.89 6.20 -1.03
C PHE A 160 -5.37 5.68 -2.35
N ILE A 161 -4.37 4.83 -2.27
CA ILE A 161 -3.74 4.17 -3.41
C ILE A 161 -4.26 2.74 -3.46
N ARG A 162 -4.79 2.35 -4.61
CA ARG A 162 -5.17 0.96 -4.87
C ARG A 162 -4.10 0.26 -5.70
N THR A 163 -3.79 -0.97 -5.34
CA THR A 163 -2.84 -1.80 -6.08
C THR A 163 -3.15 -3.28 -5.92
N ASP A 164 -2.74 -4.11 -6.88
CA ASP A 164 -2.70 -5.57 -6.81
C ASP A 164 -1.25 -6.12 -6.86
N VAL A 165 -0.26 -5.23 -6.84
CA VAL A 165 1.17 -5.58 -6.85
C VAL A 165 1.61 -6.14 -5.50
N ILE A 166 1.08 -5.60 -4.41
CA ILE A 166 1.30 -6.07 -3.05
C ILE A 166 -0.02 -6.15 -2.29
N ALA A 167 -0.10 -7.05 -1.32
CA ALA A 167 -1.24 -7.10 -0.40
C ALA A 167 -0.82 -7.64 0.98
N SER A 168 -1.53 -7.22 2.03
CA SER A 168 -1.43 -7.78 3.38
C SER A 168 -2.26 -9.07 3.55
N GLY A 169 -2.78 -9.62 2.46
CA GLY A 169 -3.60 -10.82 2.42
C GLY A 169 -3.65 -11.38 1.01
N LEU A 170 -4.84 -11.39 0.40
CA LEU A 170 -5.05 -11.94 -0.95
C LEU A 170 -4.88 -10.87 -2.03
N LEU A 171 -3.96 -11.09 -2.96
CA LEU A 171 -3.70 -10.23 -4.11
C LEU A 171 -4.92 -10.07 -5.03
N ALA A 172 -5.75 -11.12 -5.13
CA ALA A 172 -6.94 -11.11 -5.98
C ALA A 172 -7.94 -9.98 -5.67
N PHE A 173 -7.95 -9.47 -4.42
CA PHE A 173 -8.79 -8.35 -4.02
C PHE A 173 -8.06 -7.01 -4.05
N GLY A 174 -6.75 -7.02 -4.25
CA GLY A 174 -5.90 -5.85 -4.17
C GLY A 174 -5.74 -5.29 -2.76
N GLN A 175 -5.02 -4.21 -2.64
CA GLN A 175 -4.70 -3.52 -1.38
C GLN A 175 -4.98 -2.03 -1.53
N HIS A 176 -5.58 -1.42 -0.51
CA HIS A 176 -5.50 0.02 -0.34
C HIS A 176 -4.35 0.40 0.60
N ILE A 177 -3.65 1.45 0.25
CA ILE A 177 -2.62 2.09 1.07
C ILE A 177 -3.09 3.53 1.29
N GLU A 178 -3.24 3.92 2.54
CA GLU A 178 -3.54 5.30 2.88
C GLU A 178 -2.23 6.10 2.95
N LEU A 179 -2.19 7.22 2.27
CA LEU A 179 -1.16 8.24 2.42
C LEU A 179 -1.79 9.41 3.16
N GLN A 180 -1.19 9.83 4.26
CA GLN A 180 -1.77 10.91 5.05
C GLN A 180 -0.75 11.97 5.45
N TRP A 181 -1.22 13.19 5.57
CA TRP A 181 -0.57 14.30 6.26
C TRP A 181 -1.56 14.98 7.17
N GLN A 182 -1.13 15.31 8.37
CA GLN A 182 -1.96 15.96 9.37
C GLN A 182 -1.28 17.23 9.87
N VAL A 183 -2.07 18.30 9.98
CA VAL A 183 -1.64 19.53 10.65
C VAL A 183 -1.38 19.22 12.12
N ALA A 184 -0.16 19.56 12.59
CA ALA A 184 0.27 19.36 13.98
C ALA A 184 -0.42 20.31 14.96
#